data_4ff63c6190f6d5bbaaf9247a8e120b8f
#
_entry.id   4ff63c6190f6d5bbaaf9247a8e120b8f
#
_cell.length_a   1.000
_cell.length_b   1.000
_cell.length_c   1.000
_cell.angle_alpha   90.00
_cell.angle_beta   90.00
_cell.angle_gamma   90.00
#
_symmetry.space_group_name_H-M   'P 1'
#
loop_
_entity.id
_entity.type
_entity.pdbx_description
1 polymer ?
#
loop_
_entity_poly.entity_id
_entity_poly.type
_entity_poly.pdbx_seq_one_letter_code
_entity_poly.pdbx_strand_id
1 'polypeptide(L)'
;MKIIKYNLSTVFLGIIIFLPLVFFNGCAGLDQFDPTPPAEPAIINNALPFVDVPVPDGFNRDQSKSFVYETGSNDMKVGRLFFNGNSGLKPTVEFYQNEMVNKGWTLTNSMASTDTILNYRKEGWICTVIIRPRSFSRSIVEIQIGPVQMQSK
;
A
#
# COMPACT_ATOMS: atom_id res chain seq x y z
N MET A 1 -28.44 -54.60 56.84
CA MET A 1 -28.26 -53.70 55.77
C MET A 1 -27.18 -52.67 56.19
N LYS A 2 -25.92 -52.82 55.70
CA LYS A 2 -24.79 -51.94 56.04
C LYS A 2 -24.73 -50.75 55.06
N ILE A 3 -25.07 -49.59 55.56
CA ILE A 3 -24.95 -48.34 54.75
C ILE A 3 -23.51 -47.92 54.89
N ILE A 4 -22.80 -47.99 53.73
CA ILE A 4 -21.43 -47.48 53.61
C ILE A 4 -21.54 -45.96 53.42
N LYS A 5 -21.15 -45.20 54.46
CA LYS A 5 -21.04 -43.76 54.39
C LYS A 5 -19.76 -43.38 53.62
N TYR A 6 -19.88 -42.98 52.39
CA TYR A 6 -18.78 -42.38 51.65
C TYR A 6 -18.51 -40.99 52.22
N ASN A 7 -17.28 -40.73 52.59
CA ASN A 7 -16.89 -39.45 53.14
C ASN A 7 -16.79 -38.46 51.97
N LEU A 8 -17.63 -37.45 51.97
CA LEU A 8 -17.77 -36.44 50.85
C LEU A 8 -16.44 -35.80 50.48
N SER A 9 -15.50 -35.69 51.42
CA SER A 9 -14.16 -35.17 51.24
C SER A 9 -13.29 -36.04 50.31
N THR A 10 -13.45 -37.37 50.39
CA THR A 10 -12.65 -38.32 49.57
C THR A 10 -13.13 -38.34 48.10
N VAL A 11 -14.44 -38.13 47.91
CA VAL A 11 -15.00 -38.02 46.53
C VAL A 11 -14.56 -36.76 45.84
N PHE A 12 -14.49 -35.62 46.57
CA PHE A 12 -13.99 -34.35 46.01
C PHE A 12 -12.51 -34.40 45.64
N LEU A 13 -11.68 -35.09 46.45
CA LEU A 13 -10.24 -35.21 46.14
C LEU A 13 -9.99 -36.09 44.92
N GLY A 14 -10.82 -37.13 44.71
CA GLY A 14 -10.73 -37.98 43.50
C GLY A 14 -11.10 -37.27 42.23
N ILE A 15 -12.07 -36.35 42.25
CA ILE A 15 -12.49 -35.56 41.08
C ILE A 15 -11.45 -34.51 40.67
N ILE A 16 -10.76 -33.91 41.66
CA ILE A 16 -9.72 -32.91 41.41
C ILE A 16 -8.47 -33.54 40.78
N ILE A 17 -8.13 -34.78 41.07
CA ILE A 17 -6.96 -35.47 40.50
C ILE A 17 -7.22 -36.02 39.09
N PHE A 18 -8.49 -36.33 38.75
CA PHE A 18 -8.83 -36.89 37.43
C PHE A 18 -9.13 -35.83 36.37
N LEU A 19 -9.41 -34.60 36.78
CA LEU A 19 -9.79 -33.53 35.88
C LEU A 19 -8.64 -33.02 34.97
N PRO A 20 -7.36 -32.99 35.38
CA PRO A 20 -6.29 -32.50 34.51
C PRO A 20 -5.85 -33.48 33.41
N LEU A 21 -6.30 -34.77 33.44
CA LEU A 21 -5.83 -35.73 32.41
C LEU A 21 -6.63 -35.71 31.10
N VAL A 22 -7.75 -34.98 31.03
CA VAL A 22 -8.62 -34.97 29.84
C VAL A 22 -8.30 -33.82 28.90
N PHE A 23 -7.51 -32.83 29.33
CA PHE A 23 -7.21 -31.63 28.51
C PHE A 23 -5.92 -31.71 27.67
N PHE A 24 -5.20 -32.85 27.65
CA PHE A 24 -3.97 -32.99 26.88
C PHE A 24 -4.14 -33.63 25.50
N ASN A 25 -5.37 -33.76 24.98
CA ASN A 25 -5.57 -34.08 23.57
C ASN A 25 -5.79 -32.81 22.76
N GLY A 26 -4.95 -31.81 22.95
CA GLY A 26 -4.78 -30.73 22.02
C GLY A 26 -4.09 -31.30 20.80
N CYS A 27 -4.81 -31.56 19.70
CA CYS A 27 -4.22 -31.66 18.37
C CYS A 27 -3.42 -30.38 18.12
N ALA A 28 -2.11 -30.47 18.25
CA ALA A 28 -1.20 -29.55 17.63
C ALA A 28 -1.24 -29.87 16.12
N GLY A 29 -2.23 -29.32 15.43
CA GLY A 29 -2.11 -29.02 14.01
C GLY A 29 -1.01 -27.96 13.91
N LEU A 30 0.23 -28.40 13.80
CA LEU A 30 1.30 -27.59 13.25
C LEU A 30 0.96 -27.45 11.77
N ASP A 31 0.04 -26.53 11.44
CA ASP A 31 0.13 -25.86 10.17
C ASP A 31 1.53 -25.26 10.17
N GLN A 32 2.35 -25.86 9.37
CA GLN A 32 3.67 -25.40 9.01
C GLN A 32 3.44 -24.04 8.32
N PHE A 33 3.30 -22.97 9.13
CA PHE A 33 3.52 -21.62 8.68
C PHE A 33 4.98 -21.63 8.23
N ASP A 34 5.15 -21.89 6.92
CA ASP A 34 6.36 -21.51 6.22
C ASP A 34 6.43 -19.99 6.37
N PRO A 35 7.33 -19.45 7.19
CA PRO A 35 7.53 -18.02 7.22
C PRO A 35 8.23 -17.70 5.90
N THR A 36 7.43 -17.55 4.83
CA THR A 36 7.90 -16.78 3.69
C THR A 36 8.33 -15.46 4.31
N PRO A 37 9.63 -15.16 4.37
CA PRO A 37 10.07 -13.91 4.95
C PRO A 37 9.25 -12.82 4.26
N PRO A 38 8.68 -11.85 5.01
CA PRO A 38 8.01 -10.71 4.40
C PRO A 38 8.98 -10.23 3.33
N ALA A 39 8.52 -10.17 2.07
CA ALA A 39 9.36 -9.73 0.96
C ALA A 39 10.02 -8.44 1.45
N GLU A 40 11.34 -8.51 1.64
CA GLU A 40 12.14 -7.39 2.14
C GLU A 40 11.74 -6.21 1.26
N PRO A 41 11.24 -5.08 1.82
CA PRO A 41 10.84 -3.96 0.99
C PRO A 41 12.07 -3.62 0.17
N ALA A 42 12.00 -3.88 -1.14
CA ALA A 42 13.09 -3.61 -2.05
C ALA A 42 13.56 -2.20 -1.75
N ILE A 43 14.83 -2.03 -1.35
CA ILE A 43 15.45 -0.74 -1.12
C ILE A 43 15.29 0.00 -2.43
N ILE A 44 14.23 0.78 -2.55
CA ILE A 44 13.97 1.59 -3.73
C ILE A 44 15.03 2.68 -3.63
N ASN A 45 16.11 2.49 -4.35
CA ASN A 45 17.06 3.55 -4.64
C ASN A 45 16.25 4.79 -4.99
N ASN A 46 16.71 6.00 -4.60
CA ASN A 46 16.07 7.29 -4.87
C ASN A 46 15.84 7.58 -6.37
N ALA A 47 16.15 6.63 -7.25
CA ALA A 47 15.77 6.66 -8.65
C ALA A 47 14.24 6.66 -8.77
N LEU A 48 13.72 7.63 -9.52
CA LEU A 48 12.30 7.70 -9.83
C LEU A 48 11.89 6.42 -10.57
N PRO A 49 10.89 5.68 -10.10
CA PRO A 49 10.50 4.40 -10.70
C PRO A 49 9.92 4.56 -12.12
N PHE A 50 9.55 5.80 -12.50
CA PHE A 50 9.05 6.19 -13.81
C PHE A 50 9.83 7.41 -14.28
N VAL A 51 10.86 7.19 -15.11
CA VAL A 51 11.81 8.23 -15.56
C VAL A 51 11.20 9.30 -16.44
N ASP A 52 10.06 9.03 -17.04
CA ASP A 52 9.34 9.96 -17.91
C ASP A 52 8.22 10.71 -17.15
N VAL A 53 8.07 10.50 -15.85
CA VAL A 53 7.20 11.30 -15.01
C VAL A 53 8.05 12.25 -14.16
N PRO A 54 8.04 13.55 -14.46
CA PRO A 54 8.88 14.51 -13.77
C PRO A 54 8.42 14.76 -12.34
N VAL A 55 9.35 15.08 -11.47
CA VAL A 55 9.08 15.54 -10.09
C VAL A 55 9.73 16.91 -9.91
N PRO A 56 9.01 17.92 -9.40
CA PRO A 56 9.58 19.24 -9.19
C PRO A 56 10.72 19.23 -8.17
N ASP A 57 11.70 20.12 -8.35
CA ASP A 57 12.76 20.31 -7.39
C ASP A 57 12.21 20.65 -6.00
N GLY A 58 12.85 20.14 -4.96
CA GLY A 58 12.42 20.35 -3.57
C GLY A 58 11.20 19.51 -3.14
N PHE A 59 10.73 18.58 -3.99
CA PHE A 59 9.72 17.58 -3.61
C PHE A 59 10.39 16.29 -3.14
N ASN A 60 9.99 15.82 -1.96
CA ASN A 60 10.50 14.61 -1.35
C ASN A 60 9.43 13.53 -1.35
N ARG A 61 9.82 12.32 -1.78
CA ARG A 61 8.92 11.18 -1.82
C ARG A 61 8.57 10.70 -0.41
N ASP A 62 7.28 10.55 -0.13
CA ASP A 62 6.76 9.89 1.05
C ASP A 62 6.74 8.38 0.79
N GLN A 63 7.77 7.69 1.23
CA GLN A 63 7.93 6.25 0.99
C GLN A 63 6.86 5.41 1.70
N SER A 64 6.38 5.87 2.87
CA SER A 64 5.38 5.15 3.66
C SER A 64 4.00 5.10 2.98
N LYS A 65 3.72 6.05 2.07
CA LYS A 65 2.47 6.15 1.32
C LYS A 65 2.61 5.74 -0.14
N SER A 66 3.85 5.60 -0.62
CA SER A 66 4.14 5.29 -2.01
C SER A 66 4.35 3.80 -2.20
N PHE A 67 3.82 3.25 -3.29
CA PHE A 67 4.13 1.89 -3.71
C PHE A 67 4.33 1.83 -5.23
N VAL A 68 5.11 0.84 -5.65
CA VAL A 68 5.25 0.44 -7.05
C VAL A 68 5.12 -1.08 -7.09
N TYR A 69 4.27 -1.55 -7.96
CA TYR A 69 4.12 -2.96 -8.27
C TYR A 69 4.64 -3.23 -9.67
N GLU A 70 5.48 -4.25 -9.82
CA GLU A 70 6.06 -4.67 -11.09
C GLU A 70 5.95 -6.19 -11.20
N THR A 71 5.41 -6.68 -12.32
CA THR A 71 5.35 -8.13 -12.57
C THR A 71 6.72 -8.61 -13.03
N GLY A 72 7.09 -9.85 -12.66
CA GLY A 72 8.39 -10.42 -12.98
C GLY A 72 8.71 -10.58 -14.49
N SER A 73 7.71 -10.40 -15.36
CA SER A 73 7.85 -10.37 -16.83
C SER A 73 8.14 -8.98 -17.40
N ASN A 74 8.27 -7.94 -16.55
CA ASN A 74 8.38 -6.52 -16.96
C ASN A 74 7.21 -5.98 -17.79
N ASP A 75 6.13 -6.75 -17.98
CA ASP A 75 5.02 -6.39 -18.84
C ASP A 75 4.01 -5.44 -18.17
N MET A 76 4.04 -5.38 -16.85
CA MET A 76 3.13 -4.50 -16.11
C MET A 76 3.86 -3.83 -14.95
N LYS A 77 3.86 -2.52 -14.97
CA LYS A 77 4.36 -1.68 -13.88
C LYS A 77 3.29 -0.67 -13.52
N VAL A 78 2.86 -0.65 -12.25
CA VAL A 78 1.91 0.33 -11.74
C VAL A 78 2.47 1.01 -10.52
N GLY A 79 2.12 2.26 -10.31
CA GLY A 79 2.62 3.00 -9.16
C GLY A 79 1.60 4.00 -8.62
N ARG A 80 1.67 4.19 -7.32
CA ARG A 80 1.04 5.29 -6.62
C ARG A 80 2.10 5.95 -5.76
N LEU A 81 2.47 7.15 -6.10
CA LEU A 81 3.59 7.88 -5.50
C LEU A 81 3.09 9.15 -4.84
N PHE A 82 3.59 9.43 -3.65
CA PHE A 82 3.28 10.64 -2.92
C PHE A 82 4.54 11.46 -2.71
N PHE A 83 4.44 12.77 -2.95
CA PHE A 83 5.53 13.72 -2.76
C PHE A 83 5.03 14.90 -1.94
N ASN A 84 5.86 15.35 -1.01
CA ASN A 84 5.65 16.58 -0.24
C ASN A 84 6.65 17.62 -0.71
N GLY A 85 6.17 18.81 -1.10
CA GLY A 85 7.04 19.84 -1.65
C GLY A 85 6.81 21.23 -1.07
N ASN A 86 7.84 22.08 -1.21
CA ASN A 86 7.83 23.47 -0.80
C ASN A 86 7.48 24.39 -1.99
N SER A 87 6.40 24.06 -2.70
CA SER A 87 5.83 24.86 -3.77
C SER A 87 4.31 24.89 -3.62
N GLY A 88 3.70 26.05 -3.86
CA GLY A 88 2.24 26.21 -3.79
C GLY A 88 1.51 25.50 -4.94
N LEU A 89 0.17 25.50 -4.87
CA LEU A 89 -0.67 24.82 -5.86
C LEU A 89 -0.38 25.29 -7.30
N LYS A 90 -0.47 26.60 -7.54
CA LYS A 90 -0.38 27.16 -8.90
C LYS A 90 0.96 26.82 -9.60
N PRO A 91 2.13 27.13 -9.03
CA PRO A 91 3.40 26.80 -9.68
C PRO A 91 3.61 25.30 -9.84
N THR A 92 3.09 24.47 -8.95
CA THR A 92 3.16 23.00 -9.10
C THR A 92 2.28 22.51 -10.26
N VAL A 93 1.10 23.09 -10.47
CA VAL A 93 0.23 22.78 -11.61
C VAL A 93 0.91 23.17 -12.91
N GLU A 94 1.46 24.40 -13.00
CA GLU A 94 2.17 24.90 -14.17
C GLU A 94 3.38 24.01 -14.51
N PHE A 95 4.13 23.56 -13.51
CA PHE A 95 5.22 22.61 -13.71
C PHE A 95 4.73 21.34 -14.42
N TYR A 96 3.69 20.68 -13.92
CA TYR A 96 3.20 19.43 -14.51
C TYR A 96 2.60 19.66 -15.90
N GLN A 97 1.90 20.76 -16.13
CA GLN A 97 1.35 21.09 -17.44
C GLN A 97 2.44 21.24 -18.52
N ASN A 98 3.61 21.77 -18.15
CA ASN A 98 4.73 21.97 -19.06
C ASN A 98 5.59 20.72 -19.18
N GLU A 99 6.07 20.19 -18.04
CA GLU A 99 7.08 19.14 -18.04
C GLU A 99 6.54 17.77 -18.47
N MET A 100 5.28 17.45 -18.20
CA MET A 100 4.68 16.22 -18.73
C MET A 100 4.61 16.24 -20.27
N VAL A 101 4.26 17.38 -20.86
CA VAL A 101 4.25 17.56 -22.31
C VAL A 101 5.66 17.42 -22.88
N ASN A 102 6.67 18.03 -22.25
CA ASN A 102 8.08 17.91 -22.63
C ASN A 102 8.58 16.43 -22.59
N LYS A 103 7.98 15.60 -21.73
CA LYS A 103 8.25 14.16 -21.64
C LYS A 103 7.40 13.30 -22.59
N GLY A 104 6.62 13.92 -23.47
CA GLY A 104 5.79 13.24 -24.47
C GLY A 104 4.42 12.77 -23.97
N TRP A 105 3.98 13.23 -22.81
CA TRP A 105 2.63 12.98 -22.32
C TRP A 105 1.63 13.96 -22.92
N THR A 106 0.44 13.48 -23.23
CA THR A 106 -0.68 14.32 -23.69
C THR A 106 -1.66 14.51 -22.56
N LEU A 107 -1.95 15.76 -22.20
CA LEU A 107 -3.00 16.09 -21.24
C LEU A 107 -4.37 15.78 -21.85
N THR A 108 -5.11 14.85 -21.25
CA THR A 108 -6.43 14.43 -21.73
C THR A 108 -7.57 15.09 -20.98
N ASN A 109 -7.36 15.42 -19.70
CA ASN A 109 -8.36 16.08 -18.87
C ASN A 109 -7.68 16.85 -17.73
N SER A 110 -8.29 17.97 -17.33
CA SER A 110 -7.89 18.76 -16.17
C SER A 110 -9.15 19.18 -15.39
N MET A 111 -9.14 18.93 -14.09
CA MET A 111 -10.17 19.37 -13.16
C MET A 111 -9.53 20.17 -12.03
N ALA A 112 -10.08 21.36 -11.77
CA ALA A 112 -9.64 22.22 -10.67
C ALA A 112 -10.80 22.45 -9.69
N SER A 113 -10.56 22.15 -8.43
CA SER A 113 -11.44 22.41 -7.28
C SER A 113 -10.54 22.82 -6.10
N THR A 114 -10.75 22.27 -4.92
CA THR A 114 -9.79 22.37 -3.81
C THR A 114 -8.46 21.72 -4.20
N ASP A 115 -8.54 20.58 -4.88
CA ASP A 115 -7.41 19.89 -5.48
C ASP A 115 -7.42 20.13 -6.99
N THR A 116 -6.26 20.03 -7.62
CA THR A 116 -6.17 19.99 -9.10
C THR A 116 -5.80 18.58 -9.54
N ILE A 117 -6.56 18.06 -10.49
CA ILE A 117 -6.35 16.73 -11.07
C ILE A 117 -6.02 16.90 -12.54
N LEU A 118 -4.88 16.35 -12.96
CA LEU A 118 -4.39 16.37 -14.34
C LEU A 118 -4.27 14.91 -14.80
N ASN A 119 -4.96 14.56 -15.88
CA ASN A 119 -4.91 13.23 -16.46
C ASN A 119 -4.13 13.27 -17.78
N TYR A 120 -3.12 12.41 -17.88
CA TYR A 120 -2.23 12.31 -19.02
C TYR A 120 -2.28 10.90 -19.64
N ARG A 121 -2.00 10.85 -20.94
CA ARG A 121 -1.85 9.61 -21.71
C ARG A 121 -0.56 9.63 -22.52
N LYS A 122 0.11 8.48 -22.59
CA LYS A 122 1.29 8.27 -23.43
C LYS A 122 1.40 6.77 -23.76
N GLU A 123 1.42 6.41 -25.05
CA GLU A 123 1.79 5.06 -25.53
C GLU A 123 1.14 3.89 -24.77
N GLY A 124 -0.17 3.94 -24.54
CA GLY A 124 -0.87 2.90 -23.80
C GLY A 124 -0.80 3.02 -22.28
N TRP A 125 -0.24 4.12 -21.75
CA TRP A 125 -0.18 4.44 -20.33
C TRP A 125 -1.12 5.57 -19.96
N ILE A 126 -1.59 5.55 -18.73
CA ILE A 126 -2.30 6.65 -18.09
C ILE A 126 -1.51 7.09 -16.87
N CYS A 127 -1.39 8.39 -16.69
CA CYS A 127 -0.83 9.01 -15.51
C CYS A 127 -1.80 10.08 -14.99
N THR A 128 -2.24 9.93 -13.76
CA THR A 128 -3.05 10.93 -13.04
C THR A 128 -2.17 11.61 -12.01
N VAL A 129 -2.08 12.94 -12.10
CA VAL A 129 -1.39 13.78 -11.13
C VAL A 129 -2.44 14.55 -10.33
N ILE A 130 -2.48 14.35 -9.02
CA ILE A 130 -3.39 15.03 -8.09
C ILE A 130 -2.54 15.95 -7.22
N ILE A 131 -2.81 17.24 -7.28
CA ILE A 131 -2.07 18.28 -6.56
C ILE A 131 -2.99 18.88 -5.50
N ARG A 132 -2.59 18.72 -4.23
CA ARG A 132 -3.34 19.20 -3.06
C ARG A 132 -2.58 20.32 -2.40
N PRO A 133 -3.18 21.50 -2.21
CA PRO A 133 -2.56 22.56 -1.42
C PRO A 133 -2.48 22.14 0.05
N ARG A 134 -1.35 22.36 0.68
CA ARG A 134 -1.18 22.17 2.13
C ARG A 134 -1.06 23.51 2.86
N SER A 135 -0.49 24.48 2.19
CA SER A 135 -0.42 25.90 2.60
C SER A 135 -0.18 26.76 1.37
N PHE A 136 -0.03 28.06 1.54
CA PHE A 136 0.27 28.97 0.43
C PHE A 136 1.55 28.58 -0.35
N SER A 137 2.57 28.08 0.33
CA SER A 137 3.88 27.71 -0.24
C SER A 137 4.17 26.22 -0.24
N ARG A 138 3.18 25.35 0.03
CA ARG A 138 3.39 23.90 0.12
C ARG A 138 2.27 23.14 -0.56
N SER A 139 2.63 22.08 -1.24
CA SER A 139 1.66 21.14 -1.81
C SER A 139 2.09 19.68 -1.61
N ILE A 140 1.09 18.81 -1.74
CA ILE A 140 1.27 17.37 -1.84
C ILE A 140 0.91 16.99 -3.25
N VAL A 141 1.76 16.20 -3.88
CA VAL A 141 1.50 15.61 -5.19
C VAL A 141 1.32 14.11 -5.02
N GLU A 142 0.23 13.59 -5.55
CA GLU A 142 -0.02 12.17 -5.71
C GLU A 142 0.02 11.84 -7.20
N ILE A 143 0.84 10.88 -7.59
CA ILE A 143 0.96 10.37 -8.96
C ILE A 143 0.44 8.94 -8.98
N GLN A 144 -0.55 8.67 -9.82
CA GLN A 144 -1.05 7.34 -10.09
C GLN A 144 -0.75 7.01 -11.55
N ILE A 145 -0.02 5.92 -11.80
CA ILE A 145 0.43 5.56 -13.14
C ILE A 145 0.28 4.06 -13.38
N GLY A 146 -0.17 3.73 -14.56
CA GLY A 146 -0.33 2.34 -15.00
C GLY A 146 -0.70 2.24 -16.47
N PRO A 147 -0.69 1.02 -17.03
CA PRO A 147 -1.12 0.77 -18.39
C PRO A 147 -2.64 0.95 -18.54
N VAL A 148 -3.05 1.34 -19.72
CA VAL A 148 -4.48 1.33 -20.12
C VAL A 148 -4.94 -0.13 -20.18
N GLN A 149 -5.91 -0.52 -19.37
CA GLN A 149 -6.56 -1.81 -19.55
C GLN A 149 -7.41 -1.75 -20.82
N MET A 150 -6.99 -2.44 -21.87
CA MET A 150 -7.90 -2.71 -22.97
C MET A 150 -8.92 -3.75 -22.49
N GLN A 151 -10.18 -3.32 -22.36
CA GLN A 151 -11.26 -4.29 -22.15
C GLN A 151 -11.29 -5.18 -23.39
N SER A 152 -10.95 -6.46 -23.21
CA SER A 152 -11.25 -7.47 -24.23
C SER A 152 -12.77 -7.56 -24.39
N LYS A 153 -13.25 -7.20 -25.57
CA LYS A 153 -14.67 -7.25 -25.94
C LYS A 153 -15.04 -8.68 -26.29
#